data_309d998c44df5352e13ad010a3b239c9
#
_entry.id   309d998c44df5352e13ad010a3b239c9
#
_cell.length_a   1.000
_cell.length_b   1.000
_cell.length_c   1.000
_cell.angle_alpha   90.00
_cell.angle_beta   90.00
_cell.angle_gamma   90.00
#
_symmetry.space_group_name_H-M   'P 1'
#
loop_
_entity.id
_entity.type
_entity.pdbx_description
1 polymer ?
#
loop_
_entity_poly.entity_id
_entity_poly.type
_entity_poly.pdbx_seq_one_letter_code
_entity_poly.pdbx_strand_id
1 'polypeptide(L)'
;MLPSPWTILRRTGAAALLLGLCSTAASAATCRDPAGFEKWLQDIRREAIAQGISARAVDAGLAGVTFDQAVMRKDRGQGAFRVPFEQFVKTRVTAGRVAKAAQQLRQRAALFRSIEQRFGVPGPIIAAIWAMETDFGAVMGNMPVIRSVATLAYDCRRTERFTGELFAALRVLERGDISAAEMKGAWAGEIGQTQFMISNYYKYAVDFDGNGHPDLIRSVPDVLASTANYLRAHGWQRGAGWNPGQPNFAAIKEWNKSDNYARAIALFASKLAGTED
;
A
#
# COMPACT_ATOMS: atom_id res chain seq x y z
N MET A 1 -64.60 -65.35 -6.59
CA MET A 1 -65.03 -65.43 -5.18
C MET A 1 -64.65 -64.13 -4.52
N LEU A 2 -65.64 -63.37 -4.09
CA LEU A 2 -65.59 -62.15 -3.24
C LEU A 2 -65.12 -62.53 -1.82
N PRO A 3 -64.79 -61.60 -0.81
CA PRO A 3 -65.21 -60.20 -0.82
C PRO A 3 -64.12 -59.20 -0.33
N SER A 4 -64.39 -57.92 -0.59
CA SER A 4 -64.04 -56.69 0.19
C SER A 4 -64.62 -56.83 1.65
N PRO A 5 -64.27 -55.97 2.66
CA PRO A 5 -64.13 -54.52 2.63
C PRO A 5 -63.13 -53.99 3.75
N TRP A 6 -62.92 -52.72 3.86
CA TRP A 6 -63.18 -51.77 4.94
C TRP A 6 -62.26 -50.52 4.82
N THR A 7 -62.90 -49.44 4.54
CA THR A 7 -62.51 -48.06 4.64
C THR A 7 -62.15 -47.67 6.06
N ILE A 8 -60.97 -47.07 6.31
CA ILE A 8 -60.73 -46.24 7.48
C ILE A 8 -60.13 -44.91 7.01
N LEU A 9 -60.94 -43.88 7.11
CA LEU A 9 -60.55 -42.47 7.00
C LEU A 9 -59.65 -42.12 8.17
N ARG A 10 -58.40 -41.73 7.93
CA ARG A 10 -57.61 -40.99 8.92
C ARG A 10 -57.34 -39.60 8.39
N ARG A 11 -57.99 -38.63 9.04
CA ARG A 11 -57.70 -37.21 8.94
C ARG A 11 -56.32 -36.97 9.55
N THR A 12 -55.33 -36.65 8.74
CA THR A 12 -54.06 -36.09 9.21
C THR A 12 -54.08 -34.58 8.97
N GLY A 13 -54.16 -33.85 10.08
CA GLY A 13 -54.08 -32.40 10.09
C GLY A 13 -52.71 -31.95 9.63
N ALA A 14 -52.67 -31.10 8.60
CA ALA A 14 -51.46 -30.41 8.16
C ALA A 14 -51.15 -29.30 9.17
N ALA A 15 -50.17 -29.54 10.06
CA ALA A 15 -49.55 -28.48 10.84
C ALA A 15 -48.60 -27.70 9.94
N ALA A 16 -49.01 -26.50 9.49
CA ALA A 16 -48.16 -25.57 8.81
C ALA A 16 -47.13 -25.00 9.82
N LEU A 17 -45.91 -25.48 9.76
CA LEU A 17 -44.75 -24.83 10.44
C LEU A 17 -44.40 -23.56 9.67
N LEU A 18 -44.82 -22.41 10.19
CA LEU A 18 -44.32 -21.10 9.80
C LEU A 18 -42.87 -20.97 10.33
N LEU A 19 -41.88 -21.32 9.48
CA LEU A 19 -40.49 -20.95 9.69
C LEU A 19 -40.37 -19.43 9.50
N GLY A 20 -40.41 -18.71 10.60
CA GLY A 20 -40.04 -17.30 10.64
C GLY A 20 -38.57 -17.13 10.25
N LEU A 21 -38.34 -16.68 9.01
CA LEU A 21 -37.04 -16.15 8.58
C LEU A 21 -36.78 -14.89 9.38
N CYS A 22 -36.07 -15.05 10.52
CA CYS A 22 -35.37 -13.92 11.15
C CYS A 22 -34.27 -13.47 10.19
N SER A 23 -34.59 -12.54 9.29
CA SER A 23 -33.60 -11.74 8.59
C SER A 23 -32.87 -10.91 9.68
N THR A 24 -31.75 -11.42 10.16
CA THR A 24 -30.80 -10.58 10.89
C THR A 24 -30.28 -9.58 9.87
N ALA A 25 -30.85 -8.37 9.86
CA ALA A 25 -30.23 -7.23 9.21
C ALA A 25 -28.81 -7.14 9.79
N ALA A 26 -27.81 -7.44 8.98
CA ALA A 26 -26.44 -7.17 9.31
C ALA A 26 -26.34 -5.67 9.58
N SER A 27 -26.37 -5.28 10.85
CA SER A 27 -26.13 -3.92 11.27
C SER A 27 -24.74 -3.57 10.74
N ALA A 28 -24.68 -2.61 9.82
CA ALA A 28 -23.40 -2.06 9.41
C ALA A 28 -22.67 -1.66 10.68
N ALA A 29 -21.51 -2.29 10.95
CA ALA A 29 -20.76 -2.03 12.15
C ALA A 29 -20.55 -0.51 12.26
N THR A 30 -21.11 0.11 13.30
CA THR A 30 -20.88 1.52 13.57
C THR A 30 -19.40 1.69 13.81
N CYS A 31 -18.75 2.48 12.94
CA CYS A 31 -17.34 2.79 13.11
C CYS A 31 -17.11 3.42 14.49
N ARG A 32 -15.92 3.19 15.06
CA ARG A 32 -15.59 3.60 16.42
C ARG A 32 -15.75 5.11 16.60
N ASP A 33 -16.29 5.51 17.75
CA ASP A 33 -16.41 6.91 18.14
C ASP A 33 -15.01 7.52 18.30
N PRO A 34 -14.70 8.68 17.69
CA PRO A 34 -13.44 9.38 17.90
C PRO A 34 -13.07 9.64 19.36
N ALA A 35 -14.04 9.76 20.25
CA ALA A 35 -13.83 9.91 21.71
C ALA A 35 -13.11 8.70 22.35
N GLY A 36 -13.22 7.51 21.76
CA GLY A 36 -12.54 6.30 22.21
C GLY A 36 -11.09 6.16 21.76
N PHE A 37 -10.58 7.08 20.92
CA PHE A 37 -9.25 6.95 20.28
C PHE A 37 -8.13 6.90 21.31
N GLU A 38 -8.14 7.78 22.31
CA GLU A 38 -7.09 7.85 23.32
C GLU A 38 -6.98 6.53 24.12
N LYS A 39 -8.11 5.99 24.57
CA LYS A 39 -8.13 4.70 25.26
C LYS A 39 -7.58 3.58 24.38
N TRP A 40 -7.99 3.52 23.12
CA TRP A 40 -7.48 2.56 22.15
C TRP A 40 -5.97 2.73 21.92
N LEU A 41 -5.47 3.97 21.87
CA LEU A 41 -4.04 4.24 21.68
C LEU A 41 -3.20 3.69 22.86
N GLN A 42 -3.73 3.72 24.09
CA GLN A 42 -3.09 3.09 25.24
C GLN A 42 -3.08 1.55 25.12
N ASP A 43 -4.13 0.95 24.56
CA ASP A 43 -4.16 -0.49 24.28
C ASP A 43 -3.10 -0.87 23.24
N ILE A 44 -3.03 -0.12 22.14
CA ILE A 44 -2.00 -0.27 21.08
C ILE A 44 -0.58 -0.13 21.66
N ARG A 45 -0.36 0.84 22.56
CA ARG A 45 0.93 1.01 23.25
C ARG A 45 1.35 -0.27 23.99
N ARG A 46 0.44 -0.86 24.77
CA ARG A 46 0.69 -2.12 25.47
C ARG A 46 0.95 -3.28 24.51
N GLU A 47 0.16 -3.36 23.47
CA GLU A 47 0.31 -4.41 22.45
C GLU A 47 1.65 -4.30 21.69
N ALA A 48 2.07 -3.10 21.30
CA ALA A 48 3.35 -2.87 20.64
C ALA A 48 4.54 -3.34 21.52
N ILE A 49 4.51 -3.01 22.82
CA ILE A 49 5.53 -3.46 23.78
C ILE A 49 5.48 -4.99 23.92
N ALA A 50 4.30 -5.59 24.02
CA ALA A 50 4.15 -7.04 24.09
C ALA A 50 4.66 -7.77 22.83
N GLN A 51 4.64 -7.09 21.67
CA GLN A 51 5.23 -7.57 20.42
C GLN A 51 6.76 -7.30 20.31
N GLY A 52 7.40 -6.86 21.38
CA GLY A 52 8.86 -6.68 21.46
C GLY A 52 9.36 -5.34 20.91
N ILE A 53 8.49 -4.37 20.63
CA ILE A 53 8.93 -3.01 20.29
C ILE A 53 9.31 -2.28 21.58
N SER A 54 10.48 -1.64 21.61
CA SER A 54 10.96 -0.96 22.80
C SER A 54 10.03 0.17 23.25
N ALA A 55 9.88 0.34 24.57
CA ALA A 55 9.11 1.44 25.15
C ALA A 55 9.55 2.81 24.58
N ARG A 56 10.87 3.00 24.39
CA ARG A 56 11.42 4.22 23.79
C ARG A 56 10.87 4.51 22.40
N ALA A 57 10.80 3.50 21.52
CA ALA A 57 10.28 3.68 20.16
C ALA A 57 8.76 3.92 20.18
N VAL A 58 8.04 3.20 21.02
CA VAL A 58 6.59 3.36 21.23
C VAL A 58 6.28 4.76 21.76
N ASP A 59 7.00 5.22 22.79
CA ASP A 59 6.81 6.56 23.35
C ASP A 59 7.12 7.65 22.35
N ALA A 60 8.23 7.55 21.62
CA ALA A 60 8.59 8.51 20.59
C ALA A 60 7.58 8.56 19.44
N GLY A 61 7.08 7.41 19.02
CA GLY A 61 6.14 7.32 17.90
C GLY A 61 4.72 7.73 18.24
N LEU A 62 4.24 7.42 19.46
CA LEU A 62 2.86 7.69 19.86
C LEU A 62 2.69 8.98 20.66
N ALA A 63 3.78 9.73 20.92
CA ALA A 63 3.70 11.02 21.62
C ALA A 63 2.83 12.01 20.84
N GLY A 64 1.78 12.52 21.50
CA GLY A 64 0.90 13.55 20.92
C GLY A 64 0.08 13.09 19.70
N VAL A 65 0.00 11.79 19.43
CA VAL A 65 -0.83 11.25 18.36
C VAL A 65 -2.30 11.41 18.73
N THR A 66 -3.06 12.08 17.88
CA THR A 66 -4.50 12.31 18.03
C THR A 66 -5.26 11.83 16.80
N PHE A 67 -6.55 11.54 16.96
CA PHE A 67 -7.42 11.19 15.85
C PHE A 67 -7.49 12.31 14.81
N ASP A 68 -7.37 11.97 13.51
CA ASP A 68 -7.33 12.95 12.43
C ASP A 68 -8.55 12.87 11.52
N GLN A 69 -9.49 13.80 11.70
CA GLN A 69 -10.69 13.90 10.89
C GLN A 69 -10.40 14.17 9.40
N ALA A 70 -9.26 14.84 9.08
CA ALA A 70 -8.92 15.11 7.69
C ALA A 70 -8.47 13.82 6.97
N VAL A 71 -7.75 12.92 7.67
CA VAL A 71 -7.44 11.57 7.18
C VAL A 71 -8.72 10.80 6.89
N MET A 72 -9.69 10.82 7.80
CA MET A 72 -10.97 10.13 7.63
C MET A 72 -11.78 10.67 6.45
N ARG A 73 -11.81 11.99 6.27
CA ARG A 73 -12.49 12.59 5.09
C ARG A 73 -11.84 12.13 3.78
N LYS A 74 -10.51 12.11 3.72
CA LYS A 74 -9.77 11.62 2.53
C LYS A 74 -10.05 10.14 2.27
N ASP A 75 -10.05 9.32 3.31
CA ASP A 75 -10.30 7.89 3.21
C ASP A 75 -11.71 7.57 2.72
N ARG A 76 -12.73 8.26 3.21
CA ARG A 76 -14.12 8.08 2.80
C ARG A 76 -14.46 8.75 1.47
N GLY A 77 -13.70 9.77 1.09
CA GLY A 77 -13.84 10.48 -0.19
C GLY A 77 -13.17 9.79 -1.38
N GLN A 78 -12.56 8.61 -1.20
CA GLN A 78 -12.00 7.82 -2.30
C GLN A 78 -13.13 7.23 -3.16
N GLY A 79 -13.64 8.01 -4.09
CA GLY A 79 -14.48 7.48 -5.17
C GLY A 79 -13.64 6.55 -6.08
N ALA A 80 -14.24 5.44 -6.52
CA ALA A 80 -13.65 4.60 -7.54
C ALA A 80 -13.64 5.37 -8.88
N PHE A 81 -12.66 6.24 -9.09
CA PHE A 81 -12.47 6.92 -10.36
C PHE A 81 -11.99 5.89 -11.39
N ARG A 82 -12.92 5.32 -12.15
CA ARG A 82 -12.61 4.53 -13.34
C ARG A 82 -12.31 5.48 -14.49
N VAL A 83 -11.11 6.04 -14.48
CA VAL A 83 -10.62 6.85 -15.60
C VAL A 83 -10.20 5.90 -16.71
N PRO A 84 -10.63 6.11 -17.98
CA PRO A 84 -10.11 5.35 -19.12
C PRO A 84 -8.59 5.39 -19.21
N PHE A 85 -7.97 4.31 -19.67
CA PHE A 85 -6.51 4.18 -19.69
C PHE A 85 -5.83 5.32 -20.47
N GLU A 86 -6.37 5.68 -21.62
CA GLU A 86 -5.84 6.74 -22.48
C GLU A 86 -5.81 8.09 -21.76
N GLN A 87 -6.87 8.40 -21.01
CA GLN A 87 -6.93 9.63 -20.22
C GLN A 87 -5.96 9.56 -19.04
N PHE A 88 -5.81 8.40 -18.40
CA PHE A 88 -4.83 8.19 -17.33
C PHE A 88 -3.40 8.43 -17.86
N VAL A 89 -3.02 7.83 -18.97
CA VAL A 89 -1.71 7.99 -19.61
C VAL A 89 -1.47 9.46 -19.98
N LYS A 90 -2.44 10.12 -20.62
CA LYS A 90 -2.31 11.53 -21.03
C LYS A 90 -1.92 12.46 -19.86
N THR A 91 -2.39 12.15 -18.65
CA THR A 91 -2.11 12.97 -17.47
C THR A 91 -0.89 12.52 -16.67
N ARG A 92 -0.48 11.25 -16.79
CA ARG A 92 0.59 10.67 -15.98
C ARG A 92 1.88 10.44 -16.73
N VAL A 93 1.82 10.08 -18.03
CA VAL A 93 2.97 9.79 -18.89
C VAL A 93 3.16 10.92 -19.91
N THR A 94 3.36 12.14 -19.39
CA THR A 94 3.56 13.34 -20.24
C THR A 94 4.95 13.37 -20.84
N ALA A 95 5.09 13.98 -22.03
CA ALA A 95 6.39 14.13 -22.70
C ALA A 95 7.44 14.82 -21.80
N GLY A 96 7.04 15.85 -21.03
CA GLY A 96 7.92 16.52 -20.08
C GLY A 96 8.42 15.61 -18.97
N ARG A 97 7.54 14.75 -18.42
CA ARG A 97 7.92 13.78 -17.38
C ARG A 97 8.83 12.68 -17.93
N VAL A 98 8.56 12.21 -19.15
CA VAL A 98 9.44 11.25 -19.86
C VAL A 98 10.82 11.86 -20.12
N ALA A 99 10.89 13.09 -20.61
CA ALA A 99 12.17 13.80 -20.83
C ALA A 99 12.97 13.98 -19.52
N LYS A 100 12.30 14.34 -18.42
CA LYS A 100 12.91 14.45 -17.09
C LYS A 100 13.42 13.10 -16.60
N ALA A 101 12.67 12.01 -16.78
CA ALA A 101 13.12 10.66 -16.42
C ALA A 101 14.35 10.22 -17.23
N ALA A 102 14.35 10.48 -18.55
CA ALA A 102 15.51 10.22 -19.39
C ALA A 102 16.74 11.03 -18.95
N GLN A 103 16.55 12.27 -18.50
CA GLN A 103 17.62 13.07 -17.90
C GLN A 103 18.16 12.44 -16.61
N GLN A 104 17.28 11.99 -15.70
CA GLN A 104 17.68 11.31 -14.45
C GLN A 104 18.48 10.03 -14.75
N LEU A 105 18.05 9.23 -15.72
CA LEU A 105 18.77 8.03 -16.17
C LEU A 105 20.18 8.36 -16.67
N ARG A 106 20.35 9.41 -17.46
CA ARG A 106 21.68 9.83 -17.95
C ARG A 106 22.55 10.36 -16.82
N GLN A 107 22.03 11.27 -16.00
CA GLN A 107 22.77 11.90 -14.90
C GLN A 107 23.25 10.91 -13.85
N ARG A 108 22.50 9.82 -13.64
CA ARG A 108 22.77 8.78 -12.65
C ARG A 108 23.06 7.42 -13.27
N ALA A 109 23.60 7.39 -14.48
CA ALA A 109 23.78 6.16 -15.24
C ALA A 109 24.60 5.10 -14.49
N ALA A 110 25.63 5.49 -13.74
CA ALA A 110 26.42 4.56 -12.94
C ALA A 110 25.59 3.93 -11.80
N LEU A 111 24.78 4.74 -11.11
CA LEU A 111 23.90 4.28 -10.03
C LEU A 111 22.85 3.30 -10.56
N PHE A 112 22.15 3.64 -11.65
CA PHE A 112 21.15 2.75 -12.24
C PHE A 112 21.77 1.44 -12.72
N ARG A 113 22.95 1.45 -13.33
CA ARG A 113 23.67 0.21 -13.70
C ARG A 113 24.04 -0.65 -12.49
N SER A 114 24.52 -0.04 -11.40
CA SER A 114 24.86 -0.76 -10.17
C SER A 114 23.63 -1.42 -9.54
N ILE A 115 22.49 -0.70 -9.52
CA ILE A 115 21.22 -1.23 -9.03
C ILE A 115 20.72 -2.38 -9.93
N GLU A 116 20.77 -2.23 -11.24
CA GLU A 116 20.38 -3.27 -12.19
C GLU A 116 21.27 -4.51 -12.05
N GLN A 117 22.59 -4.34 -11.89
CA GLN A 117 23.51 -5.44 -11.62
C GLN A 117 23.15 -6.20 -10.34
N ARG A 118 22.78 -5.51 -9.28
CA ARG A 118 22.46 -6.12 -7.99
C ARG A 118 21.08 -6.76 -7.95
N PHE A 119 20.06 -6.08 -8.48
CA PHE A 119 18.65 -6.47 -8.32
C PHE A 119 18.00 -7.03 -9.59
N GLY A 120 18.60 -6.83 -10.76
CA GLY A 120 18.07 -7.30 -12.05
C GLY A 120 16.95 -6.45 -12.62
N VAL A 121 16.63 -5.31 -12.01
CA VAL A 121 15.56 -4.41 -12.44
C VAL A 121 16.18 -3.28 -13.26
N PRO A 122 15.77 -3.07 -14.54
CA PRO A 122 16.36 -2.06 -15.40
C PRO A 122 15.97 -0.65 -14.98
N GLY A 123 16.89 0.30 -15.19
CA GLY A 123 16.70 1.70 -14.84
C GLY A 123 15.40 2.33 -15.33
N PRO A 124 14.93 2.10 -16.56
CA PRO A 124 13.66 2.61 -17.07
C PRO A 124 12.44 2.31 -16.18
N ILE A 125 12.32 1.11 -15.62
CA ILE A 125 11.21 0.74 -14.72
C ILE A 125 11.28 1.54 -13.41
N ILE A 126 12.45 1.61 -12.81
CA ILE A 126 12.66 2.32 -11.54
C ILE A 126 12.40 3.82 -11.74
N ALA A 127 12.88 4.39 -12.82
CA ALA A 127 12.68 5.80 -13.15
C ALA A 127 11.20 6.12 -13.45
N ALA A 128 10.46 5.22 -14.11
CA ALA A 128 9.03 5.37 -14.36
C ALA A 128 8.23 5.40 -13.04
N ILE A 129 8.52 4.49 -12.10
CA ILE A 129 7.91 4.47 -10.76
C ILE A 129 8.23 5.78 -10.04
N TRP A 130 9.49 6.18 -9.95
CA TRP A 130 9.92 7.40 -9.26
C TRP A 130 9.25 8.66 -9.83
N ALA A 131 9.12 8.72 -11.17
CA ALA A 131 8.41 9.80 -11.84
C ALA A 131 6.91 9.83 -11.49
N MET A 132 6.25 8.68 -11.53
CA MET A 132 4.80 8.59 -11.35
C MET A 132 4.36 8.78 -9.90
N GLU A 133 5.18 8.38 -8.93
CA GLU A 133 4.84 8.51 -7.51
C GLU A 133 4.97 9.95 -7.02
N THR A 134 6.11 10.59 -7.24
CA THR A 134 6.40 11.87 -6.60
C THR A 134 7.02 12.92 -7.50
N ASP A 135 7.05 12.68 -8.82
CA ASP A 135 7.80 13.54 -9.75
C ASP A 135 9.28 13.71 -9.30
N PHE A 136 9.93 12.57 -9.01
CA PHE A 136 11.33 12.49 -8.56
C PHE A 136 11.57 13.15 -7.20
N GLY A 137 10.68 12.91 -6.25
CA GLY A 137 10.77 13.42 -4.89
C GLY A 137 10.20 14.84 -4.69
N ALA A 138 9.66 15.46 -5.75
CA ALA A 138 9.13 16.84 -5.65
C ALA A 138 7.83 16.92 -4.83
N VAL A 139 7.02 15.86 -4.80
CA VAL A 139 5.71 15.83 -4.12
C VAL A 139 5.55 14.55 -3.32
N MET A 140 6.10 14.50 -2.11
CA MET A 140 6.08 13.31 -1.25
C MET A 140 4.93 13.32 -0.22
N GLY A 141 4.21 14.43 -0.07
CA GLY A 141 3.29 14.64 1.03
C GLY A 141 4.00 15.17 2.30
N ASN A 142 3.20 15.65 3.25
CA ASN A 142 3.72 16.27 4.48
C ASN A 142 2.89 15.91 5.73
N MET A 143 2.00 14.92 5.63
CA MET A 143 1.20 14.49 6.76
C MET A 143 2.02 13.60 7.70
N PRO A 144 1.87 13.74 9.04
CA PRO A 144 2.50 12.84 10.00
C PRO A 144 2.02 11.40 9.79
N VAL A 145 2.90 10.53 9.32
CA VAL A 145 2.53 9.15 8.90
C VAL A 145 1.96 8.34 10.06
N ILE A 146 2.59 8.39 11.24
CA ILE A 146 2.13 7.64 12.42
C ILE A 146 0.71 8.06 12.81
N ARG A 147 0.43 9.37 12.81
CA ARG A 147 -0.92 9.88 13.09
C ARG A 147 -1.94 9.41 12.04
N SER A 148 -1.54 9.43 10.77
CA SER A 148 -2.38 8.95 9.66
C SER A 148 -2.72 7.48 9.82
N VAL A 149 -1.71 6.60 9.98
CA VAL A 149 -1.94 5.15 10.09
C VAL A 149 -2.63 4.77 11.40
N ALA A 150 -2.37 5.47 12.52
CA ALA A 150 -3.09 5.27 13.78
C ALA A 150 -4.58 5.60 13.63
N THR A 151 -4.90 6.71 12.96
CA THR A 151 -6.29 7.08 12.66
C THR A 151 -6.99 6.03 11.82
N LEU A 152 -6.34 5.53 10.76
CA LEU A 152 -6.87 4.49 9.88
C LEU A 152 -6.94 3.11 10.55
N ALA A 153 -6.03 2.81 11.47
CA ALA A 153 -6.06 1.60 12.30
C ALA A 153 -7.24 1.62 13.29
N TYR A 154 -7.55 2.80 13.82
CA TYR A 154 -8.68 2.97 14.71
C TYR A 154 -10.02 2.85 14.00
N ASP A 155 -10.11 3.26 12.72
CA ASP A 155 -11.34 3.14 11.93
C ASP A 155 -11.74 1.66 11.70
N CYS A 156 -13.05 1.39 11.53
CA CYS A 156 -13.58 0.04 11.43
C CYS A 156 -13.31 -0.68 10.09
N ARG A 157 -12.93 0.05 9.04
CA ARG A 157 -12.91 -0.50 7.66
C ARG A 157 -11.69 -1.32 7.32
N ARG A 158 -10.52 -0.94 7.84
CA ARG A 158 -9.22 -1.52 7.48
C ARG A 158 -8.30 -1.63 8.69
N THR A 159 -8.88 -1.85 9.88
CA THR A 159 -8.18 -1.87 11.17
C THR A 159 -6.94 -2.76 11.14
N GLU A 160 -7.09 -4.03 10.77
CA GLU A 160 -5.98 -4.99 10.77
C GLU A 160 -4.80 -4.52 9.90
N ARG A 161 -5.09 -4.10 8.66
CA ARG A 161 -4.08 -3.59 7.75
C ARG A 161 -3.30 -2.43 8.37
N PHE A 162 -4.00 -1.41 8.85
CA PHE A 162 -3.34 -0.19 9.35
C PHE A 162 -2.73 -0.36 10.73
N THR A 163 -3.19 -1.31 11.55
CA THR A 163 -2.48 -1.72 12.77
C THR A 163 -1.11 -2.31 12.42
N GLY A 164 -1.03 -3.14 11.37
CA GLY A 164 0.25 -3.62 10.85
C GLY A 164 1.17 -2.51 10.37
N GLU A 165 0.65 -1.50 9.66
CA GLU A 165 1.42 -0.33 9.24
C GLU A 165 1.90 0.51 10.44
N LEU A 166 1.07 0.67 11.48
CA LEU A 166 1.44 1.38 12.70
C LEU A 166 2.58 0.68 13.44
N PHE A 167 2.52 -0.63 13.60
CA PHE A 167 3.60 -1.39 14.23
C PHE A 167 4.88 -1.37 13.38
N ALA A 168 4.76 -1.42 12.06
CA ALA A 168 5.90 -1.26 11.18
C ALA A 168 6.55 0.12 11.33
N ALA A 169 5.74 1.19 11.47
CA ALA A 169 6.25 2.54 11.72
C ALA A 169 7.06 2.62 13.03
N LEU A 170 6.55 2.01 14.10
CA LEU A 170 7.26 1.96 15.38
C LEU A 170 8.59 1.16 15.28
N ARG A 171 8.61 0.08 14.49
CA ARG A 171 9.85 -0.69 14.23
C ARG A 171 10.86 0.08 13.39
N VAL A 172 10.43 0.90 12.43
CA VAL A 172 11.31 1.80 11.67
C VAL A 172 11.93 2.84 12.60
N LEU A 173 11.17 3.40 13.55
CA LEU A 173 11.71 4.29 14.58
C LEU A 173 12.73 3.56 15.48
N GLU A 174 12.43 2.35 15.88
CA GLU A 174 13.31 1.52 16.74
C GLU A 174 14.64 1.23 16.05
N ARG A 175 14.61 0.93 14.74
CA ARG A 175 15.80 0.71 13.93
C ARG A 175 16.64 1.99 13.75
N GLY A 176 16.01 3.15 13.95
CA GLY A 176 16.70 4.45 13.89
C GLY A 176 16.84 5.02 12.48
N ASP A 177 16.14 4.48 11.50
CA ASP A 177 16.22 4.94 10.09
C ASP A 177 15.70 6.37 9.92
N ILE A 178 14.59 6.69 10.59
CA ILE A 178 13.91 7.99 10.53
C ILE A 178 13.40 8.34 11.92
N SER A 179 13.43 9.62 12.30
CA SER A 179 12.76 10.07 13.52
C SER A 179 11.25 10.20 13.32
N ALA A 180 10.47 10.20 14.42
CA ALA A 180 9.03 10.41 14.36
C ALA A 180 8.64 11.75 13.73
N ALA A 181 9.43 12.81 13.95
CA ALA A 181 9.19 14.14 13.39
C ALA A 181 9.43 14.20 11.87
N GLU A 182 10.36 13.40 11.35
CA GLU A 182 10.69 13.29 9.93
C GLU A 182 9.78 12.32 9.18
N MET A 183 9.07 11.43 9.87
CA MET A 183 8.18 10.44 9.27
C MET A 183 6.92 11.12 8.73
N LYS A 184 7.09 11.82 7.61
CA LYS A 184 6.04 12.55 6.88
C LYS A 184 5.85 11.95 5.51
N GLY A 185 4.61 11.96 5.03
CA GLY A 185 4.27 11.36 3.75
C GLY A 185 2.85 11.67 3.29
N ALA A 186 2.25 10.77 2.52
CA ALA A 186 0.87 10.91 2.08
C ALA A 186 -0.13 10.57 3.21
N TRP A 187 -1.39 10.84 2.96
CA TRP A 187 -2.46 10.75 3.97
C TRP A 187 -2.77 9.30 4.42
N ALA A 188 -2.47 8.31 3.60
CA ALA A 188 -2.68 6.90 3.96
C ALA A 188 -1.39 6.21 4.47
N GLY A 189 -0.33 6.99 4.74
CA GLY A 189 0.88 6.50 5.37
C GLY A 189 1.99 6.10 4.40
N GLU A 190 1.82 6.40 3.11
CA GLU A 190 2.90 6.22 2.13
C GLU A 190 4.00 7.26 2.38
N ILE A 191 5.27 6.82 2.27
CA ILE A 191 6.44 7.64 2.62
C ILE A 191 7.54 7.58 1.56
N GLY A 192 8.31 8.66 1.47
CA GLY A 192 9.51 8.75 0.65
C GLY A 192 9.23 8.98 -0.83
N GLN A 193 10.31 9.01 -1.60
CA GLN A 193 10.27 9.44 -3.00
C GLN A 193 9.55 8.46 -3.94
N THR A 194 9.36 7.22 -3.55
CA THR A 194 8.59 6.23 -4.30
C THR A 194 7.37 5.71 -3.52
N GLN A 195 6.92 6.45 -2.50
CA GLN A 195 5.66 6.23 -1.79
C GLN A 195 5.48 4.79 -1.26
N PHE A 196 6.50 4.32 -0.56
CA PHE A 196 6.41 3.03 0.14
C PHE A 196 5.36 3.08 1.26
N MET A 197 4.54 2.03 1.38
CA MET A 197 3.89 1.75 2.65
C MET A 197 4.96 1.45 3.72
N ILE A 198 4.71 1.82 4.97
CA ILE A 198 5.73 1.68 6.03
C ILE A 198 6.11 0.22 6.27
N SER A 199 5.19 -0.71 6.17
CA SER A 199 5.49 -2.14 6.26
C SER A 199 6.46 -2.61 5.15
N ASN A 200 6.33 -2.05 3.95
CA ASN A 200 7.24 -2.31 2.85
C ASN A 200 8.58 -1.61 3.03
N TYR A 201 8.59 -0.39 3.59
CA TYR A 201 9.81 0.28 4.01
C TYR A 201 10.59 -0.61 4.98
N TYR A 202 9.94 -1.07 6.06
CA TYR A 202 10.58 -1.92 7.07
C TYR A 202 11.19 -3.19 6.48
N LYS A 203 10.50 -3.82 5.51
CA LYS A 203 10.90 -5.11 4.92
C LYS A 203 11.92 -4.99 3.79
N TYR A 204 11.79 -3.96 2.95
CA TYR A 204 12.49 -3.92 1.66
C TYR A 204 13.41 -2.73 1.47
N ALA A 205 13.44 -1.76 2.40
CA ALA A 205 14.38 -0.67 2.33
C ALA A 205 15.83 -1.18 2.41
N VAL A 206 16.69 -0.58 1.62
CA VAL A 206 18.11 -0.94 1.47
C VAL A 206 18.94 0.32 1.70
N ASP A 207 19.90 0.25 2.61
CA ASP A 207 21.00 1.18 2.71
C ASP A 207 21.97 0.88 1.55
N PHE A 208 21.84 1.63 0.45
CA PHE A 208 22.62 1.40 -0.76
C PHE A 208 23.83 2.33 -0.86
N ASP A 209 23.77 3.49 -0.22
CA ASP A 209 24.91 4.40 -0.12
C ASP A 209 25.86 4.03 1.03
N GLY A 210 25.48 3.10 1.91
CA GLY A 210 26.31 2.53 2.93
C GLY A 210 26.55 3.44 4.13
N ASN A 211 25.62 4.38 4.40
CA ASN A 211 25.73 5.33 5.51
C ASN A 211 25.24 4.78 6.86
N GLY A 212 24.72 3.54 6.91
CA GLY A 212 24.27 2.82 8.09
C GLY A 212 22.75 2.72 8.25
N HIS A 213 21.96 3.49 7.52
CA HIS A 213 20.50 3.50 7.59
C HIS A 213 19.87 3.73 6.22
N PRO A 214 18.88 2.94 5.80
CA PRO A 214 18.12 3.26 4.58
C PRO A 214 17.32 4.55 4.76
N ASP A 215 17.43 5.48 3.82
CA ASP A 215 16.68 6.74 3.81
C ASP A 215 15.89 6.92 2.50
N LEU A 216 14.63 6.52 2.50
CA LEU A 216 13.76 6.65 1.32
C LEU A 216 13.20 8.06 1.12
N ILE A 217 13.56 9.03 1.97
CA ILE A 217 13.15 10.43 1.87
C ILE A 217 14.24 11.25 1.15
N ARG A 218 15.50 11.10 1.54
CA ARG A 218 16.61 11.99 1.12
C ARG A 218 17.65 11.29 0.24
N SER A 219 17.94 10.01 0.49
CA SER A 219 18.96 9.26 -0.26
C SER A 219 18.38 8.69 -1.54
N VAL A 220 18.68 9.30 -2.70
CA VAL A 220 18.30 8.79 -4.01
C VAL A 220 18.84 7.36 -4.26
N PRO A 221 20.09 7.01 -3.89
CA PRO A 221 20.57 5.64 -4.00
C PRO A 221 19.66 4.63 -3.26
N ASP A 222 19.27 4.93 -2.03
CA ASP A 222 18.44 4.03 -1.22
C ASP A 222 17.02 3.91 -1.79
N VAL A 223 16.44 5.03 -2.23
CA VAL A 223 15.13 5.07 -2.88
C VAL A 223 15.07 4.14 -4.08
N LEU A 224 16.02 4.30 -5.00
CA LEU A 224 16.01 3.54 -6.26
C LEU A 224 16.35 2.06 -6.03
N ALA A 225 17.32 1.79 -5.15
CA ALA A 225 17.70 0.42 -4.80
C ALA A 225 16.58 -0.32 -4.03
N SER A 226 15.90 0.36 -3.11
CA SER A 226 14.76 -0.21 -2.38
C SER A 226 13.60 -0.52 -3.30
N THR A 227 13.31 0.35 -4.28
CA THR A 227 12.30 0.12 -5.31
C THR A 227 12.63 -1.14 -6.13
N ALA A 228 13.89 -1.27 -6.55
CA ALA A 228 14.36 -2.47 -7.26
C ALA A 228 14.30 -3.73 -6.39
N ASN A 229 14.70 -3.62 -5.11
CA ASN A 229 14.64 -4.73 -4.15
C ASN A 229 13.20 -5.21 -3.93
N TYR A 230 12.24 -4.28 -3.83
CA TYR A 230 10.82 -4.61 -3.73
C TYR A 230 10.34 -5.40 -4.94
N LEU A 231 10.60 -4.93 -6.16
CA LEU A 231 10.21 -5.63 -7.39
C LEU A 231 10.84 -7.01 -7.49
N ARG A 232 12.14 -7.13 -7.15
CA ARG A 232 12.83 -8.42 -7.09
C ARG A 232 12.17 -9.39 -6.10
N ALA A 233 11.84 -8.91 -4.91
CA ALA A 233 11.17 -9.71 -3.88
C ALA A 233 9.76 -10.17 -4.29
N HIS A 234 9.14 -9.46 -5.25
CA HIS A 234 7.83 -9.78 -5.80
C HIS A 234 7.89 -10.46 -7.18
N GLY A 235 8.98 -11.15 -7.48
CA GLY A 235 9.07 -12.04 -8.63
C GLY A 235 9.62 -11.41 -9.91
N TRP A 236 10.28 -10.26 -9.83
CA TRP A 236 10.97 -9.70 -10.99
C TRP A 236 12.04 -10.65 -11.54
N GLN A 237 11.97 -10.94 -12.82
CA GLN A 237 12.90 -11.82 -13.55
C GLN A 237 13.83 -10.97 -14.43
N ARG A 238 15.15 -11.07 -14.17
CA ARG A 238 16.18 -10.36 -14.94
C ARG A 238 16.07 -10.70 -16.43
N GLY A 239 16.06 -9.69 -17.27
CA GLY A 239 16.03 -9.83 -18.74
C GLY A 239 14.68 -10.21 -19.34
N ALA A 240 13.66 -10.51 -18.52
CA ALA A 240 12.32 -10.76 -19.03
C ALA A 240 11.56 -9.44 -19.32
N GLY A 241 10.59 -9.50 -20.22
CA GLY A 241 9.76 -8.37 -20.58
C GLY A 241 8.78 -7.95 -19.46
N TRP A 242 8.30 -6.71 -19.53
CA TRP A 242 7.45 -6.08 -18.52
C TRP A 242 6.10 -5.55 -19.02
N ASN A 243 5.80 -5.67 -20.31
CA ASN A 243 4.51 -5.26 -20.86
C ASN A 243 3.37 -6.22 -20.41
N PRO A 244 2.10 -5.82 -20.53
CA PRO A 244 0.96 -6.70 -20.23
C PRO A 244 1.12 -8.06 -20.91
N GLY A 245 0.94 -9.13 -20.13
CA GLY A 245 1.13 -10.52 -20.60
C GLY A 245 2.58 -11.04 -20.52
N GLN A 246 3.56 -10.19 -20.23
CA GLN A 246 4.96 -10.60 -20.05
C GLN A 246 5.28 -10.89 -18.56
N PRO A 247 6.34 -11.68 -18.26
CA PRO A 247 6.59 -12.18 -16.91
C PRO A 247 6.67 -11.11 -15.81
N ASN A 248 7.31 -9.98 -16.08
CA ASN A 248 7.53 -8.93 -15.07
C ASN A 248 6.32 -8.01 -14.85
N PHE A 249 5.28 -8.11 -15.67
CA PHE A 249 4.06 -7.31 -15.45
C PHE A 249 3.40 -7.62 -14.10
N ALA A 250 3.48 -8.87 -13.66
CA ALA A 250 2.97 -9.28 -12.34
C ALA A 250 3.69 -8.55 -11.18
N ALA A 251 5.01 -8.39 -11.25
CA ALA A 251 5.78 -7.66 -10.25
C ALA A 251 5.40 -6.16 -10.20
N ILE A 252 5.12 -5.54 -11.36
CA ILE A 252 4.60 -4.17 -11.43
C ILE A 252 3.22 -4.08 -10.78
N LYS A 253 2.35 -5.09 -10.96
CA LYS A 253 1.03 -5.17 -10.30
C LYS A 253 1.14 -5.33 -8.78
N GLU A 254 2.22 -5.89 -8.27
CA GLU A 254 2.47 -5.90 -6.82
C GLU A 254 2.83 -4.50 -6.29
N TRP A 255 3.53 -3.67 -7.09
CA TRP A 255 3.78 -2.28 -6.73
C TRP A 255 2.47 -1.49 -6.59
N ASN A 256 1.58 -1.61 -7.56
CA ASN A 256 0.27 -0.98 -7.52
C ASN A 256 -0.79 -1.88 -8.19
N LYS A 257 -1.80 -2.27 -7.44
CA LYS A 257 -2.86 -3.20 -7.91
C LYS A 257 -3.77 -2.62 -9.01
N SER A 258 -3.72 -1.31 -9.24
CA SER A 258 -4.47 -0.68 -10.34
C SER A 258 -3.90 -1.11 -11.70
N ASP A 259 -4.76 -1.66 -12.55
CA ASP A 259 -4.36 -2.08 -13.89
C ASP A 259 -3.87 -0.91 -14.73
N ASN A 260 -4.59 0.20 -14.72
CA ASN A 260 -4.18 1.41 -15.44
C ASN A 260 -2.82 1.92 -14.96
N TYR A 261 -2.54 1.83 -13.65
CA TYR A 261 -1.27 2.28 -13.10
C TYR A 261 -0.12 1.37 -13.56
N ALA A 262 -0.28 0.06 -13.44
CA ALA A 262 0.74 -0.91 -13.87
C ALA A 262 1.05 -0.82 -15.38
N ARG A 263 0.00 -0.72 -16.20
CA ARG A 263 0.14 -0.50 -17.66
C ARG A 263 0.84 0.82 -17.98
N ALA A 264 0.55 1.89 -17.23
CA ALA A 264 1.20 3.17 -17.44
C ALA A 264 2.69 3.14 -17.06
N ILE A 265 3.09 2.43 -15.98
CA ILE A 265 4.50 2.18 -15.65
C ILE A 265 5.19 1.43 -16.80
N ALA A 266 4.59 0.34 -17.29
CA ALA A 266 5.14 -0.46 -18.39
C ALA A 266 5.35 0.40 -19.64
N LEU A 267 4.34 1.15 -20.07
CA LEU A 267 4.40 2.07 -21.20
C LEU A 267 5.48 3.15 -21.00
N PHE A 268 5.53 3.76 -19.83
CA PHE A 268 6.53 4.78 -19.52
C PHE A 268 7.96 4.21 -19.64
N ALA A 269 8.18 3.03 -19.05
CA ALA A 269 9.48 2.37 -19.10
C ALA A 269 9.86 1.98 -20.53
N SER A 270 8.91 1.52 -21.36
CA SER A 270 9.14 1.22 -22.79
C SER A 270 9.54 2.48 -23.58
N LYS A 271 8.88 3.63 -23.31
CA LYS A 271 9.31 4.94 -23.88
C LYS A 271 10.74 5.30 -23.50
N LEU A 272 11.16 5.06 -22.27
CA LEU A 272 12.52 5.35 -21.82
C LEU A 272 13.55 4.38 -22.41
N ALA A 273 13.17 3.15 -22.66
CA ALA A 273 14.02 2.11 -23.24
C ALA A 273 14.10 2.18 -24.78
N GLY A 274 13.22 2.97 -25.44
CA GLY A 274 13.12 3.01 -26.91
C GLY A 274 12.57 1.71 -27.50
N THR A 275 11.71 1.00 -26.76
CA THR A 275 11.10 -0.28 -27.14
C THR A 275 9.57 -0.14 -27.28
N GLU A 276 9.12 1.01 -27.79
CA GLU A 276 7.70 1.17 -28.14
C GLU A 276 7.42 0.39 -29.43
N ASP A 277 6.44 -0.52 -29.40
CA ASP A 277 5.79 -1.11 -30.57
C ASP A 277 4.60 -0.25 -31.02
#